data_a99b1c0bd7744eb115bc1bfbd4821656
#
_entry.id   a99b1c0bd7744eb115bc1bfbd4821656
#
_cell.length_a   1.000
_cell.length_b   1.000
_cell.length_c   1.000
_cell.angle_alpha   90.00
_cell.angle_beta   90.00
_cell.angle_gamma   90.00
#
_symmetry.space_group_name_H-M   'P 1'
#
loop_
_entity.id
_entity.type
_entity.pdbx_description
1 polymer ?
#
loop_
_entity_poly.entity_id
_entity_poly.type
_entity_poly.pdbx_seq_one_letter_code
_entity_poly.pdbx_strand_id
1 'polypeptide(L)'
;LEPLRKKGSPPIASLITTIGISNIITNLLIVFIGSEKRNFPNIFGYGMIKLGKVSITLTQVMMCVVSVVLMLILVFIVFKTKIGPAMRASQQNAKAAKMMGIDVNFVISFTFFLAGVSATLAGALVGGYYEIVYPNMGFMAGLKAFAAAVLGGIGSLPGAILGGLIIG
;
A
#
# COMPACT_ATOMS: atom_id res chain seq x y z
N LEU A 1 -0.09 -15.10 10.13
CA LEU A 1 1.37 -15.08 9.80
C LEU A 1 2.27 -15.42 11.00
N GLU A 2 1.86 -15.11 12.23
CA GLU A 2 2.67 -15.38 13.43
C GLU A 2 3.03 -16.87 13.63
N PRO A 3 2.11 -17.86 13.47
CA PRO A 3 2.46 -19.27 13.63
C PRO A 3 3.44 -19.78 12.57
N LEU A 4 3.40 -19.27 11.34
CA LEU A 4 4.35 -19.59 10.27
C LEU A 4 5.76 -19.07 10.60
N ARG A 5 5.84 -17.86 11.14
CA ARG A 5 7.11 -17.25 11.56
C ARG A 5 7.74 -17.99 12.75
N LYS A 6 6.93 -18.44 13.71
CA LYS A 6 7.42 -19.23 14.86
C LYS A 6 7.99 -20.59 14.43
N LYS A 7 7.47 -21.17 13.35
CA LYS A 7 7.96 -22.44 12.77
C LYS A 7 9.20 -22.29 11.89
N GLY A 8 9.75 -21.08 11.72
CA GLY A 8 10.95 -20.87 10.90
C GLY A 8 10.72 -21.05 9.40
N SER A 9 9.47 -20.91 8.93
CA SER A 9 9.13 -21.05 7.52
C SER A 9 9.85 -20.02 6.65
N PRO A 10 10.25 -20.37 5.41
CA PRO A 10 10.92 -19.43 4.51
C PRO A 10 10.02 -18.21 4.20
N PRO A 11 10.60 -17.02 3.89
CA PRO A 11 9.84 -15.80 3.60
C PRO A 11 8.80 -15.96 2.48
N ILE A 12 9.09 -16.82 1.50
CA ILE A 12 8.21 -17.16 0.38
C ILE A 12 6.88 -17.77 0.86
N ALA A 13 6.89 -18.59 1.91
CA ALA A 13 5.68 -19.17 2.47
C ALA A 13 4.70 -18.10 2.98
N SER A 14 5.21 -17.03 3.57
CA SER A 14 4.40 -15.90 4.00
C SER A 14 3.77 -15.15 2.82
N LEU A 15 4.49 -14.97 1.73
CA LEU A 15 3.97 -14.35 0.51
C LEU A 15 2.84 -15.17 -0.11
N ILE A 16 3.05 -16.49 -0.27
CA ILE A 16 2.03 -17.39 -0.83
C ILE A 16 0.77 -17.39 0.04
N THR A 17 0.92 -17.43 1.35
CA THR A 17 -0.20 -17.40 2.29
C THR A 17 -1.00 -16.09 2.17
N THR A 18 -0.31 -14.96 2.04
CA THR A 18 -0.96 -13.65 1.89
C THR A 18 -1.74 -13.56 0.59
N ILE A 19 -1.19 -14.04 -0.52
CA ILE A 19 -1.87 -14.12 -1.82
C ILE A 19 -3.09 -15.04 -1.72
N GLY A 20 -2.96 -16.20 -1.07
CA GLY A 20 -4.08 -17.12 -0.85
C GLY A 20 -5.23 -16.49 -0.06
N ILE A 21 -4.92 -15.80 1.03
CA ILE A 21 -5.92 -15.09 1.85
C ILE A 21 -6.58 -13.97 1.03
N SER A 22 -5.80 -13.21 0.25
CA SER A 22 -6.33 -12.15 -0.62
C SER A 22 -7.33 -12.72 -1.64
N ASN A 23 -7.02 -13.85 -2.26
CA ASN A 23 -7.93 -14.54 -3.19
C ASN A 23 -9.21 -15.01 -2.49
N ILE A 24 -9.11 -15.56 -1.28
CA ILE A 24 -10.29 -15.98 -0.50
C ILE A 24 -11.19 -14.75 -0.22
N ILE A 25 -10.62 -13.64 0.23
CA ILE A 25 -11.37 -12.41 0.52
C ILE A 25 -12.04 -11.87 -0.75
N THR A 26 -11.32 -11.85 -1.87
CA THR A 26 -11.86 -11.37 -3.15
C THR A 26 -13.04 -12.24 -3.63
N ASN A 27 -12.89 -13.57 -3.54
CA ASN A 27 -13.98 -14.48 -3.91
C ASN A 27 -15.18 -14.38 -2.95
N LEU A 28 -14.95 -14.20 -1.66
CA LEU A 28 -16.02 -13.93 -0.70
C LEU A 28 -16.77 -12.64 -1.08
N LEU A 29 -16.08 -11.57 -1.42
CA LEU A 29 -16.71 -10.33 -1.88
C LEU A 29 -17.54 -10.55 -3.15
N ILE A 30 -17.06 -11.35 -4.10
CA ILE A 30 -17.81 -11.69 -5.32
C ILE A 30 -19.09 -12.46 -4.99
N VAL A 31 -19.04 -13.39 -4.06
CA VAL A 31 -20.19 -14.19 -3.65
C VAL A 31 -21.24 -13.34 -2.91
N PHE A 32 -20.80 -12.47 -1.99
CA PHE A 32 -21.74 -11.69 -1.17
C PHE A 32 -22.23 -10.40 -1.83
N ILE A 33 -21.38 -9.74 -2.62
CA ILE A 33 -21.66 -8.40 -3.18
C ILE A 33 -21.93 -8.48 -4.68
N GLY A 34 -21.46 -9.55 -5.36
CA GLY A 34 -21.50 -9.72 -6.80
C GLY A 34 -20.21 -9.27 -7.49
N SER A 35 -20.05 -9.70 -8.75
CA SER A 35 -18.90 -9.34 -9.60
C SER A 35 -19.14 -8.07 -10.42
N GLU A 36 -20.31 -7.43 -10.28
CA GLU A 36 -20.69 -6.29 -11.09
C GLU A 36 -19.88 -5.04 -10.76
N LYS A 37 -19.63 -4.25 -11.80
CA LYS A 37 -19.03 -2.92 -11.65
C LYS A 37 -20.06 -2.00 -10.99
N ARG A 38 -19.68 -1.39 -9.89
CA ARG A 38 -20.52 -0.42 -9.17
C ARG A 38 -19.99 0.99 -9.38
N ASN A 39 -20.89 1.93 -9.60
CA ASN A 39 -20.53 3.33 -9.69
C ASN A 39 -20.03 3.83 -8.33
N PHE A 40 -18.88 4.48 -8.35
CA PHE A 40 -18.29 5.13 -7.19
C PHE A 40 -18.45 6.64 -7.36
N PRO A 41 -19.03 7.35 -6.37
CA PRO A 41 -19.25 8.79 -6.51
C PRO A 41 -17.91 9.52 -6.64
N ASN A 42 -17.86 10.53 -7.50
CA ASN A 42 -16.71 11.40 -7.58
C ASN A 42 -16.62 12.24 -6.29
N ILE A 43 -15.59 11.94 -5.48
CA ILE A 43 -15.39 12.58 -4.17
C ILE A 43 -14.92 14.03 -4.31
N PHE A 44 -14.27 14.36 -5.42
CA PHE A 44 -13.57 15.66 -5.60
C PHE A 44 -14.29 16.65 -6.51
N GLY A 45 -15.46 16.26 -7.07
CA GLY A 45 -16.24 17.10 -7.96
C GLY A 45 -15.72 17.18 -9.40
N TYR A 46 -16.56 17.72 -10.29
CA TYR A 46 -16.28 17.79 -11.73
C TYR A 46 -15.60 19.10 -12.17
N GLY A 47 -14.89 19.76 -11.27
CA GLY A 47 -14.16 20.99 -11.59
C GLY A 47 -13.05 20.74 -12.61
N MET A 48 -12.97 21.56 -13.66
CA MET A 48 -11.85 21.59 -14.59
C MET A 48 -11.04 22.85 -14.41
N ILE A 49 -9.74 22.70 -14.19
CA ILE A 49 -8.78 23.81 -14.16
C ILE A 49 -8.13 23.88 -15.53
N LYS A 50 -8.43 24.94 -16.28
CA LYS A 50 -7.79 25.21 -17.59
C LYS A 50 -6.51 25.99 -17.37
N LEU A 51 -5.35 25.36 -17.56
CA LEU A 51 -4.06 26.03 -17.63
C LEU A 51 -3.64 26.12 -19.12
N GLY A 52 -4.04 27.18 -19.78
CA GLY A 52 -3.73 27.39 -21.19
C GLY A 52 -4.31 26.32 -22.12
N LYS A 53 -3.44 25.51 -22.77
CA LYS A 53 -3.85 24.44 -23.68
C LYS A 53 -4.12 23.08 -23.01
N VAL A 54 -3.86 22.97 -21.70
CA VAL A 54 -4.03 21.72 -20.94
C VAL A 54 -5.20 21.88 -19.97
N SER A 55 -6.17 20.97 -20.06
CA SER A 55 -7.27 20.87 -19.11
C SER A 55 -6.95 19.76 -18.11
N ILE A 56 -6.80 20.12 -16.83
CA ILE A 56 -6.55 19.17 -15.74
C ILE A 56 -7.82 19.09 -14.90
N THR A 57 -8.29 17.87 -14.67
CA THR A 57 -9.45 17.64 -13.80
C THR A 57 -9.05 17.87 -12.33
N LEU A 58 -9.93 18.51 -11.56
CA LEU A 58 -9.71 18.75 -10.14
C LEU A 58 -9.38 17.46 -9.39
N THR A 59 -10.00 16.35 -9.79
CA THR A 59 -9.72 15.00 -9.26
C THR A 59 -8.24 14.61 -9.42
N GLN A 60 -7.62 14.87 -10.57
CA GLN A 60 -6.20 14.56 -10.81
C GLN A 60 -5.27 15.36 -9.90
N VAL A 61 -5.56 16.66 -9.75
CA VAL A 61 -4.78 17.53 -8.85
C VAL A 61 -4.88 17.06 -7.41
N MET A 62 -6.09 16.74 -6.95
CA MET A 62 -6.31 16.25 -5.59
C MET A 62 -5.65 14.90 -5.34
N MET A 63 -5.70 13.98 -6.31
CA MET A 63 -4.98 12.70 -6.21
C MET A 63 -3.47 12.91 -6.05
N CYS A 64 -2.89 13.81 -6.85
CA CYS A 64 -1.47 14.13 -6.78
C CYS A 64 -1.11 14.72 -5.40
N VAL A 65 -1.89 15.68 -4.91
CA VAL A 65 -1.68 16.32 -3.59
C VAL A 65 -1.79 15.28 -2.47
N VAL A 66 -2.86 14.50 -2.44
CA VAL A 66 -3.05 13.47 -1.40
C VAL A 66 -1.94 12.42 -1.43
N SER A 67 -1.51 11.99 -2.62
CA SER A 67 -0.40 11.02 -2.77
C SER A 67 0.91 11.58 -2.25
N VAL A 68 1.23 12.84 -2.56
CA VAL A 68 2.44 13.51 -2.08
C VAL A 68 2.39 13.69 -0.56
N VAL A 69 1.27 14.11 -0.01
CA VAL A 69 1.09 14.26 1.44
C VAL A 69 1.26 12.93 2.15
N LEU A 70 0.62 11.86 1.65
CA LEU A 70 0.76 10.51 2.21
C LEU A 70 2.23 10.05 2.18
N MET A 71 2.91 10.27 1.05
CA MET A 71 4.32 9.95 0.90
C MET A 71 5.19 10.69 1.93
N LEU A 72 4.97 11.99 2.12
CA LEU A 72 5.70 12.79 3.11
C LEU A 72 5.46 12.29 4.53
N ILE A 73 4.21 11.94 4.87
CA ILE A 73 3.86 11.36 6.18
C ILE A 73 4.62 10.03 6.40
N LEU A 74 4.62 9.14 5.42
CA LEU A 74 5.34 7.86 5.52
C LEU A 74 6.84 8.05 5.67
N VAL A 75 7.44 8.93 4.87
CA VAL A 75 8.86 9.30 4.96
C VAL A 75 9.16 9.87 6.35
N PHE A 76 8.33 10.78 6.86
CA PHE A 76 8.50 11.35 8.18
C PHE A 76 8.44 10.26 9.28
N ILE A 77 7.46 9.37 9.24
CA ILE A 77 7.32 8.27 10.20
C ILE A 77 8.57 7.36 10.17
N VAL A 78 9.02 6.95 8.99
CA VAL A 78 10.12 5.98 8.85
C VAL A 78 11.49 6.61 9.13
N PHE A 79 11.71 7.89 8.81
CA PHE A 79 13.04 8.51 8.98
C PHE A 79 13.18 9.37 10.23
N LYS A 80 12.09 9.95 10.73
CA LYS A 80 12.12 10.90 11.85
C LYS A 80 11.60 10.34 13.17
N THR A 81 10.89 9.19 13.19
CA THR A 81 10.39 8.59 14.43
C THR A 81 11.28 7.43 14.89
N LYS A 82 11.18 7.09 16.18
CA LYS A 82 11.89 5.94 16.79
C LYS A 82 11.45 4.59 16.21
N ILE A 83 10.31 4.54 15.55
CA ILE A 83 9.76 3.33 14.95
C ILE A 83 10.55 2.92 13.70
N GLY A 84 11.06 3.86 12.92
CA GLY A 84 11.83 3.57 11.71
C GLY A 84 13.12 2.77 11.96
N PRO A 85 14.01 3.17 12.87
CA PRO A 85 15.15 2.34 13.30
C PRO A 85 14.72 0.97 13.82
N ALA A 86 13.63 0.90 14.61
CA ALA A 86 13.10 -0.36 15.11
C ALA A 86 12.61 -1.29 13.98
N MET A 87 11.99 -0.74 12.93
CA MET A 87 11.61 -1.50 11.72
C MET A 87 12.84 -2.08 11.03
N ARG A 88 13.88 -1.28 10.79
CA ARG A 88 15.12 -1.73 10.15
C ARG A 88 15.86 -2.77 10.99
N ALA A 89 15.98 -2.57 12.29
CA ALA A 89 16.59 -3.54 13.20
C ALA A 89 15.83 -4.88 13.21
N SER A 90 14.51 -4.82 13.26
CA SER A 90 13.64 -6.02 13.22
C SER A 90 13.73 -6.78 11.89
N GLN A 91 13.95 -6.07 10.79
CA GLN A 91 14.12 -6.65 9.46
C GLN A 91 15.46 -7.38 9.33
N GLN A 92 16.55 -6.81 9.86
CA GLN A 92 17.88 -7.41 9.81
C GLN A 92 17.98 -8.64 10.70
N ASN A 93 17.60 -8.53 11.95
CA ASN A 93 17.62 -9.65 12.89
C ASN A 93 16.61 -9.44 14.02
N ALA A 94 15.44 -10.09 13.88
CA ALA A 94 14.36 -9.99 14.85
C ALA A 94 14.73 -10.52 16.25
N LYS A 95 15.64 -11.53 16.34
CA LYS A 95 16.10 -12.04 17.64
C LYS A 95 17.02 -11.03 18.33
N ALA A 96 17.98 -10.46 17.62
CA ALA A 96 18.87 -9.44 18.17
C ALA A 96 18.10 -8.18 18.56
N ALA A 97 17.15 -7.71 17.74
CA ALA A 97 16.30 -6.57 18.06
C ALA A 97 15.50 -6.77 19.36
N LYS A 98 15.00 -7.99 19.57
CA LYS A 98 14.28 -8.36 20.79
C LYS A 98 15.19 -8.35 22.03
N MET A 99 16.43 -8.79 21.89
CA MET A 99 17.43 -8.74 22.97
C MET A 99 17.82 -7.30 23.34
N MET A 100 17.71 -6.36 22.40
CA MET A 100 17.92 -4.92 22.62
C MET A 100 16.67 -4.19 23.17
N GLY A 101 15.62 -4.92 23.57
CA GLY A 101 14.41 -4.35 24.15
C GLY A 101 13.37 -3.83 23.14
N ILE A 102 13.53 -4.12 21.84
CA ILE A 102 12.56 -3.74 20.82
C ILE A 102 11.41 -4.75 20.80
N ASP A 103 10.18 -4.27 20.98
CA ASP A 103 8.99 -5.12 20.78
C ASP A 103 8.74 -5.32 19.28
N VAL A 104 9.31 -6.42 18.77
CA VAL A 104 9.20 -6.79 17.34
C VAL A 104 7.75 -7.03 16.91
N ASN A 105 6.88 -7.51 17.81
CA ASN A 105 5.48 -7.76 17.48
C ASN A 105 4.72 -6.45 17.28
N PHE A 106 4.95 -5.47 18.15
CA PHE A 106 4.39 -4.13 17.99
C PHE A 106 4.85 -3.49 16.68
N VAL A 107 6.16 -3.54 16.38
CA VAL A 107 6.73 -2.98 15.15
C VAL A 107 6.09 -3.58 13.90
N ILE A 108 5.92 -4.90 13.87
CA ILE A 108 5.28 -5.59 12.75
C ILE A 108 3.82 -5.19 12.62
N SER A 109 3.06 -5.21 13.72
CA SER A 109 1.64 -4.83 13.71
C SER A 109 1.45 -3.38 13.25
N PHE A 110 2.30 -2.47 13.71
CA PHE A 110 2.27 -1.07 13.28
C PHE A 110 2.60 -0.90 11.80
N THR A 111 3.57 -1.67 11.28
CA THR A 111 3.91 -1.66 9.85
C THR A 111 2.73 -2.13 8.98
N PHE A 112 2.06 -3.20 9.40
CA PHE A 112 0.86 -3.68 8.70
C PHE A 112 -0.30 -2.69 8.79
N PHE A 113 -0.47 -2.02 9.91
CA PHE A 113 -1.46 -0.95 10.08
C PHE A 113 -1.20 0.20 9.10
N LEU A 114 0.04 0.70 9.02
CA LEU A 114 0.42 1.74 8.06
C LEU A 114 0.19 1.30 6.61
N ALA A 115 0.56 0.06 6.28
CA ALA A 115 0.33 -0.49 4.95
C ALA A 115 -1.17 -0.56 4.62
N GLY A 116 -2.01 -0.98 5.56
CA GLY A 116 -3.46 -1.04 5.41
C GLY A 116 -4.09 0.34 5.19
N VAL A 117 -3.70 1.33 5.99
CA VAL A 117 -4.14 2.72 5.83
C VAL A 117 -3.75 3.26 4.45
N SER A 118 -2.50 3.06 4.03
CA SER A 118 -2.00 3.51 2.73
C SER A 118 -2.74 2.84 1.57
N ALA A 119 -3.00 1.53 1.68
CA ALA A 119 -3.73 0.78 0.66
C ALA A 119 -5.20 1.23 0.55
N THR A 120 -5.85 1.51 1.67
CA THR A 120 -7.24 2.01 1.69
C THR A 120 -7.33 3.39 1.04
N LEU A 121 -6.42 4.31 1.37
CA LEU A 121 -6.37 5.63 0.74
C LEU A 121 -6.09 5.53 -0.76
N ALA A 122 -5.12 4.71 -1.18
CA ALA A 122 -4.84 4.48 -2.60
C ALA A 122 -6.06 3.90 -3.32
N GLY A 123 -6.75 2.92 -2.73
CA GLY A 123 -7.97 2.34 -3.29
C GLY A 123 -9.11 3.34 -3.45
N ALA A 124 -9.31 4.21 -2.46
CA ALA A 124 -10.31 5.28 -2.51
C ALA A 124 -10.01 6.31 -3.61
N LEU A 125 -8.73 6.70 -3.77
CA LEU A 125 -8.29 7.62 -4.82
C LEU A 125 -8.50 7.01 -6.21
N VAL A 126 -8.11 5.76 -6.41
CA VAL A 126 -8.26 5.04 -7.68
C VAL A 126 -9.74 4.84 -8.01
N GLY A 127 -10.56 4.45 -7.02
CA GLY A 127 -12.01 4.33 -7.17
C GLY A 127 -12.68 5.65 -7.56
N GLY A 128 -12.27 6.75 -6.91
CA GLY A 128 -12.77 8.10 -7.23
C GLY A 128 -12.32 8.62 -8.59
N TYR A 129 -11.18 8.17 -9.10
CA TYR A 129 -10.68 8.54 -10.42
C TYR A 129 -11.42 7.82 -11.55
N TYR A 130 -11.59 6.51 -11.43
CA TYR A 130 -12.28 5.70 -12.43
C TYR A 130 -13.80 5.76 -12.32
N GLU A 131 -14.33 6.29 -11.21
CA GLU A 131 -15.77 6.32 -10.87
C GLU A 131 -16.45 4.94 -10.89
N ILE A 132 -15.64 3.87 -10.90
CA ILE A 132 -16.09 2.49 -10.95
C ILE A 132 -15.25 1.66 -9.99
N VAL A 133 -15.92 0.79 -9.22
CA VAL A 133 -15.26 -0.16 -8.31
C VAL A 133 -15.75 -1.57 -8.61
N TYR A 134 -14.81 -2.52 -8.68
CA TYR A 134 -15.10 -3.94 -8.83
C TYR A 134 -14.09 -4.79 -8.02
N PRO A 135 -14.44 -6.01 -7.58
CA PRO A 135 -13.64 -6.78 -6.63
C PRO A 135 -12.18 -7.04 -7.04
N ASN A 136 -11.90 -7.23 -8.33
CA ASN A 136 -10.57 -7.53 -8.85
C ASN A 136 -9.72 -6.28 -9.19
N MET A 137 -10.23 -5.07 -8.99
CA MET A 137 -9.54 -3.83 -9.33
C MET A 137 -8.19 -3.68 -8.63
N GLY A 138 -8.09 -4.13 -7.38
CA GLY A 138 -6.87 -4.05 -6.57
C GLY A 138 -5.75 -4.98 -7.05
N PHE A 139 -6.05 -6.05 -7.78
CA PHE A 139 -5.05 -7.03 -8.20
C PHE A 139 -4.01 -6.44 -9.15
N MET A 140 -4.45 -5.72 -10.20
CA MET A 140 -3.54 -5.08 -11.14
C MET A 140 -2.76 -3.92 -10.51
N ALA A 141 -3.40 -3.14 -9.64
CA ALA A 141 -2.72 -2.10 -8.88
C ALA A 141 -1.66 -2.70 -7.93
N GLY A 142 -1.98 -3.82 -7.28
CA GLY A 142 -1.06 -4.56 -6.42
C GLY A 142 0.15 -5.11 -7.17
N LEU A 143 -0.04 -5.66 -8.37
CA LEU A 143 1.07 -6.12 -9.21
C LEU A 143 1.99 -4.98 -9.64
N LYS A 144 1.44 -3.83 -10.03
CA LYS A 144 2.23 -2.63 -10.35
C LYS A 144 3.01 -2.14 -9.13
N ALA A 145 2.36 -2.07 -7.96
CA ALA A 145 3.01 -1.68 -6.72
C ALA A 145 4.14 -2.64 -6.31
N PHE A 146 3.94 -3.95 -6.49
CA PHE A 146 4.98 -4.95 -6.26
C PHE A 146 6.16 -4.78 -7.22
N ALA A 147 5.89 -4.61 -8.52
CA ALA A 147 6.93 -4.36 -9.52
C ALA A 147 7.70 -3.07 -9.21
N ALA A 148 7.02 -2.00 -8.80
CA ALA A 148 7.62 -0.75 -8.37
C ALA A 148 8.54 -0.93 -7.17
N ALA A 149 8.12 -1.71 -6.16
CA ALA A 149 8.93 -2.00 -4.98
C ALA A 149 10.18 -2.83 -5.33
N VAL A 150 10.05 -3.79 -6.26
CA VAL A 150 11.19 -4.60 -6.74
C VAL A 150 12.18 -3.75 -7.51
N LEU A 151 11.70 -2.93 -8.47
CA LEU A 151 12.54 -2.01 -9.25
C LEU A 151 13.24 -0.97 -8.39
N GLY A 152 12.53 -0.44 -7.39
CA GLY A 152 13.07 0.55 -6.47
C GLY A 152 14.01 -0.01 -5.40
N GLY A 153 14.10 -1.35 -5.31
CA GLY A 153 14.87 -2.05 -4.29
C GLY A 153 14.05 -2.36 -3.05
N ILE A 154 13.87 -3.65 -2.77
CA ILE A 154 13.11 -4.15 -1.61
C ILE A 154 13.75 -3.62 -0.32
N GLY A 155 12.96 -2.90 0.49
CA GLY A 155 13.40 -2.30 1.74
C GLY A 155 13.82 -0.82 1.65
N SER A 156 13.85 -0.23 0.46
CA SER A 156 14.10 1.20 0.26
C SER A 156 12.81 1.95 -0.05
N LEU A 157 12.31 2.73 0.92
CA LEU A 157 11.11 3.55 0.72
C LEU A 157 11.28 4.59 -0.40
N PRO A 158 12.40 5.36 -0.48
CA PRO A 158 12.61 6.29 -1.59
C PRO A 158 12.72 5.58 -2.94
N GLY A 159 13.36 4.40 -2.96
CA GLY A 159 13.46 3.58 -4.17
C GLY A 159 12.08 3.13 -4.68
N ALA A 160 11.21 2.65 -3.80
CA ALA A 160 9.86 2.23 -4.18
C ALA A 160 9.03 3.39 -4.75
N ILE A 161 9.21 4.62 -4.24
CA ILE A 161 8.57 5.83 -4.77
C ILE A 161 9.03 6.11 -6.19
N LEU A 162 10.35 6.11 -6.44
CA LEU A 162 10.92 6.30 -7.77
C LEU A 162 10.48 5.18 -8.73
N GLY A 163 10.49 3.92 -8.27
CA GLY A 163 9.98 2.79 -9.04
C GLY A 163 8.50 2.97 -9.43
N GLY A 164 7.68 3.48 -8.51
CA GLY A 164 6.28 3.80 -8.77
C GLY A 164 6.08 4.89 -9.83
N LEU A 165 6.92 5.94 -9.80
CA LEU A 165 6.90 7.00 -10.82
C LEU A 165 7.35 6.53 -12.20
N ILE A 166 8.22 5.53 -12.27
CA ILE A 166 8.71 4.98 -13.55
C ILE A 166 7.65 4.04 -14.17
N ILE A 167 6.93 3.27 -13.35
CA ILE A 167 5.93 2.29 -13.82
C ILE A 167 4.57 2.93 -14.08
N GLY A 168 4.19 3.96 -13.31
CA GLY A 168 2.91 4.65 -13.42
C GLY A 168 2.87 5.63 -14.54
#